data_240d219fb86922955f5a5d37410183e6
#
_entry.id   240d219fb86922955f5a5d37410183e6
#
_cell.length_a   1.000
_cell.length_b   1.000
_cell.length_c   1.000
_cell.angle_alpha   90.00
_cell.angle_beta   90.00
_cell.angle_gamma   90.00
#
_symmetry.space_group_name_H-M   'P 1'
#
loop_
_entity.id
_entity.type
_entity.pdbx_description
1 polymer ?
#
loop_
_entity_poly.entity_id
_entity_poly.type
_entity_poly.pdbx_seq_one_letter_code
_entity_poly.pdbx_strand_id
1 'polypeptide(L)'
;MLVALVLLGLLSMTLFSSVRFGVTAWQRGGERSDQIHTSMLVQDLLRRLIGQAYPLVLADGTGNGRVDFAGSAASLDFLAPVPVALASGGRARFKLAIERRGDGADLVLASRPELAAGDAATELSRKTLLATIESAELSYFGAARSDQAARWHDRWSGALTLPTLVRIRVRFARSDPRLWPDLTIAPRITADVSCEYDPLTKLCRGR
;
A
#
# COMPACT_ATOMS: atom_id res chain seq x y z
N MET A 1 -18.76 53.22 -38.80
CA MET A 1 -19.42 51.94 -38.51
C MET A 1 -18.52 50.73 -38.81
N LEU A 2 -18.00 50.53 -40.04
CA LEU A 2 -17.17 49.39 -40.41
C LEU A 2 -15.90 49.19 -39.53
N VAL A 3 -15.16 50.26 -39.22
CA VAL A 3 -13.93 50.21 -38.42
C VAL A 3 -14.25 49.75 -36.96
N ALA A 4 -15.36 50.18 -36.39
CA ALA A 4 -15.79 49.79 -35.05
C ALA A 4 -16.13 48.28 -34.97
N LEU A 5 -16.76 47.71 -36.01
CA LEU A 5 -17.07 46.29 -36.10
C LEU A 5 -15.78 45.42 -36.24
N VAL A 6 -14.81 45.90 -37.01
CA VAL A 6 -13.53 45.20 -37.15
C VAL A 6 -12.75 45.20 -35.84
N LEU A 7 -12.70 46.32 -35.13
CA LEU A 7 -12.04 46.41 -33.82
C LEU A 7 -12.73 45.51 -32.78
N LEU A 8 -14.06 45.47 -32.77
CA LEU A 8 -14.83 44.61 -31.88
C LEU A 8 -14.55 43.12 -32.19
N GLY A 9 -14.47 42.75 -33.46
CA GLY A 9 -14.13 41.40 -33.86
C GLY A 9 -12.74 40.96 -33.43
N LEU A 10 -11.74 41.85 -33.56
CA LEU A 10 -10.37 41.58 -33.08
C LEU A 10 -10.30 41.43 -31.56
N LEU A 11 -10.98 42.31 -30.81
CA LEU A 11 -11.06 42.21 -29.34
C LEU A 11 -11.74 40.93 -28.91
N SER A 12 -12.83 40.52 -29.55
CA SER A 12 -13.51 39.26 -29.24
C SER A 12 -12.64 38.04 -29.52
N MET A 13 -11.86 38.07 -30.61
CA MET A 13 -10.96 36.96 -30.97
C MET A 13 -9.81 36.79 -29.98
N THR A 14 -9.24 37.90 -29.46
CA THR A 14 -8.19 37.87 -28.46
C THR A 14 -8.72 37.40 -27.10
N LEU A 15 -9.90 37.84 -26.69
CA LEU A 15 -10.58 37.39 -25.47
C LEU A 15 -10.88 35.89 -25.52
N PHE A 16 -11.43 35.40 -26.62
CA PHE A 16 -11.75 33.97 -26.78
C PHE A 16 -10.50 33.09 -26.77
N SER A 17 -9.41 33.56 -27.38
CA SER A 17 -8.11 32.89 -27.38
C SER A 17 -7.53 32.78 -25.92
N SER A 18 -7.61 33.86 -25.16
CA SER A 18 -7.11 33.92 -23.79
C SER A 18 -7.88 33.00 -22.86
N VAL A 19 -9.21 32.94 -22.96
CA VAL A 19 -10.06 32.04 -22.18
C VAL A 19 -9.75 30.58 -22.51
N ARG A 20 -9.60 30.26 -23.78
CA ARG A 20 -9.28 28.90 -24.23
C ARG A 20 -7.92 28.43 -23.74
N PHE A 21 -6.93 29.31 -23.74
CA PHE A 21 -5.61 29.01 -23.18
C PHE A 21 -5.67 28.79 -21.66
N GLY A 22 -6.42 29.63 -20.93
CA GLY A 22 -6.61 29.51 -19.49
C GLY A 22 -7.28 28.18 -19.08
N VAL A 23 -8.36 27.79 -19.78
CA VAL A 23 -9.05 26.52 -19.53
C VAL A 23 -8.15 25.31 -19.79
N THR A 24 -7.36 25.35 -20.86
CA THR A 24 -6.45 24.25 -21.19
C THR A 24 -5.30 24.14 -20.20
N ALA A 25 -4.77 25.27 -19.72
CA ALA A 25 -3.74 25.30 -18.69
C ALA A 25 -4.28 24.79 -17.33
N TRP A 26 -5.51 25.13 -16.99
CA TRP A 26 -6.18 24.65 -15.78
C TRP A 26 -6.45 23.14 -15.82
N GLN A 27 -6.93 22.61 -16.96
CA GLN A 27 -7.16 21.18 -17.11
C GLN A 27 -5.87 20.37 -16.97
N ARG A 28 -4.78 20.80 -17.60
CA ARG A 28 -3.46 20.15 -17.48
C ARG A 28 -2.89 20.24 -16.07
N GLY A 29 -3.16 21.34 -15.35
CA GLY A 29 -2.80 21.50 -13.93
C GLY A 29 -3.60 20.57 -13.03
N GLY A 30 -4.89 20.40 -13.29
CA GLY A 30 -5.79 19.50 -12.55
C GLY A 30 -5.37 18.04 -12.67
N GLU A 31 -5.15 17.52 -13.86
CA GLU A 31 -4.72 16.13 -14.08
C GLU A 31 -3.41 15.78 -13.37
N ARG A 32 -2.46 16.71 -13.36
CA ARG A 32 -1.19 16.53 -12.63
C ARG A 32 -1.38 16.52 -11.12
N SER A 33 -2.25 17.39 -10.61
CA SER A 33 -2.60 17.44 -9.19
C SER A 33 -3.27 16.14 -8.75
N ASP A 34 -4.23 15.62 -9.51
CA ASP A 34 -4.97 14.41 -9.20
C ASP A 34 -4.06 13.16 -9.16
N GLN A 35 -3.06 13.10 -10.04
CA GLN A 35 -2.09 12.00 -10.07
C GLN A 35 -1.15 12.00 -8.86
N ILE A 36 -0.71 13.17 -8.41
CA ILE A 36 0.10 13.32 -7.19
C ILE A 36 -0.75 12.98 -5.96
N HIS A 37 -1.98 13.46 -5.89
CA HIS A 37 -2.93 13.14 -4.83
C HIS A 37 -3.18 11.63 -4.73
N THR A 38 -3.37 10.95 -5.84
CA THR A 38 -3.59 9.50 -5.86
C THR A 38 -2.41 8.75 -5.23
N SER A 39 -1.17 9.09 -5.57
CA SER A 39 0.02 8.46 -5.00
C SER A 39 0.12 8.68 -3.48
N MET A 40 -0.20 9.88 -3.00
CA MET A 40 -0.21 10.20 -1.56
C MET A 40 -1.30 9.42 -0.82
N LEU A 41 -2.52 9.35 -1.38
CA LEU A 41 -3.62 8.58 -0.79
C LEU A 41 -3.29 7.09 -0.68
N VAL A 42 -2.67 6.52 -1.72
CA VAL A 42 -2.21 5.12 -1.71
C VAL A 42 -1.15 4.90 -0.65
N GLN A 43 -0.16 5.81 -0.52
CA GLN A 43 0.84 5.72 0.53
C GLN A 43 0.23 5.78 1.93
N ASP A 44 -0.71 6.69 2.16
CA ASP A 44 -1.39 6.83 3.45
C ASP A 44 -2.23 5.59 3.79
N LEU A 45 -2.95 5.05 2.81
CA LEU A 45 -3.67 3.78 2.97
C LEU A 45 -2.73 2.64 3.37
N LEU A 46 -1.61 2.47 2.66
CA LEU A 46 -0.64 1.42 2.94
C LEU A 46 0.05 1.62 4.30
N ARG A 47 0.38 2.86 4.69
CA ARG A 47 0.89 3.16 6.04
C ARG A 47 -0.10 2.75 7.13
N ARG A 48 -1.38 3.03 6.95
CA ARG A 48 -2.41 2.66 7.92
C ARG A 48 -2.56 1.15 8.01
N LEU A 49 -2.73 0.47 6.88
CA LEU A 49 -2.96 -0.98 6.86
C LEU A 49 -1.75 -1.76 7.39
N ILE A 50 -0.57 -1.52 6.83
CA ILE A 50 0.65 -2.26 7.22
C ILE A 50 1.12 -1.83 8.62
N GLY A 51 0.96 -0.53 8.96
CA GLY A 51 1.28 -0.05 10.31
C GLY A 51 0.40 -0.67 11.40
N GLN A 52 -0.81 -1.14 11.06
CA GLN A 52 -1.73 -1.84 11.94
C GLN A 52 -1.74 -3.35 11.71
N ALA A 53 -0.74 -3.90 11.00
CA ALA A 53 -0.62 -5.34 10.81
C ALA A 53 -0.67 -6.06 12.16
N TYR A 54 -1.55 -7.05 12.26
CA TYR A 54 -1.78 -7.79 13.49
C TYR A 54 -1.00 -9.11 13.47
N PRO A 55 -0.14 -9.39 14.46
CA PRO A 55 0.64 -10.61 14.54
C PRO A 55 -0.21 -11.78 15.04
N LEU A 56 -1.11 -12.29 14.21
CA LEU A 56 -1.87 -13.49 14.52
C LEU A 56 -0.91 -14.68 14.55
N VAL A 57 -0.90 -15.40 15.66
CA VAL A 57 -0.10 -16.61 15.80
C VAL A 57 -0.88 -17.81 15.27
N LEU A 58 -0.30 -18.49 14.30
CA LEU A 58 -0.78 -19.77 13.81
C LEU A 58 0.07 -20.87 14.45
N ALA A 59 -0.58 -21.78 15.18
CA ALA A 59 0.08 -23.00 15.66
C ALA A 59 0.28 -23.95 14.48
N ASP A 60 1.49 -24.47 14.31
CA ASP A 60 1.84 -25.40 13.22
C ASP A 60 1.62 -26.88 13.57
N GLY A 61 0.94 -27.17 14.67
CA GLY A 61 0.72 -28.54 15.16
C GLY A 61 1.96 -29.20 15.78
N THR A 62 3.14 -28.61 15.66
CA THR A 62 4.40 -29.08 16.27
C THR A 62 4.76 -28.30 17.54
N GLY A 63 3.89 -27.39 17.96
CA GLY A 63 4.11 -26.52 19.12
C GLY A 63 4.88 -25.24 18.82
N ASN A 64 5.35 -25.07 17.59
CA ASN A 64 6.00 -23.84 17.16
C ASN A 64 4.96 -22.89 16.55
N GLY A 65 4.76 -21.74 17.16
CA GLY A 65 3.92 -20.69 16.61
C GLY A 65 4.66 -19.97 15.48
N ARG A 66 3.93 -19.50 14.48
CA ARG A 66 4.44 -18.55 13.49
C ARG A 66 3.46 -17.39 13.33
N VAL A 67 3.97 -16.21 13.03
CA VAL A 67 3.09 -15.08 12.73
C VAL A 67 2.49 -15.25 11.33
N ASP A 68 1.20 -15.00 11.24
CA ASP A 68 0.45 -14.98 9.98
C ASP A 68 0.75 -13.71 9.19
N PHE A 69 1.98 -13.64 8.69
CA PHE A 69 2.51 -12.59 7.86
C PHE A 69 3.46 -13.22 6.84
N ALA A 70 3.15 -13.07 5.58
CA ALA A 70 3.96 -13.66 4.51
C ALA A 70 4.25 -12.62 3.45
N GLY A 71 5.53 -12.36 3.24
CA GLY A 71 6.01 -11.38 2.28
C GLY A 71 7.04 -11.96 1.31
N SER A 72 6.98 -11.50 0.06
CA SER A 72 7.99 -11.72 -0.98
C SER A 72 8.32 -10.37 -1.64
N ALA A 73 9.26 -10.33 -2.56
CA ALA A 73 9.54 -9.11 -3.33
C ALA A 73 8.33 -8.62 -4.17
N ALA A 74 7.38 -9.51 -4.48
CA ALA A 74 6.23 -9.20 -5.34
C ALA A 74 4.87 -9.26 -4.62
N SER A 75 4.80 -9.74 -3.39
CA SER A 75 3.53 -9.84 -2.67
C SER A 75 3.71 -9.75 -1.16
N LEU A 76 2.68 -9.28 -0.47
CA LEU A 76 2.61 -9.22 0.97
C LEU A 76 1.20 -9.59 1.43
N ASP A 77 1.09 -10.66 2.22
CA ASP A 77 -0.12 -11.12 2.89
C ASP A 77 -0.04 -10.81 4.39
N PHE A 78 -1.06 -10.15 4.93
CA PHE A 78 -1.10 -9.79 6.35
C PHE A 78 -2.53 -9.59 6.82
N LEU A 79 -2.73 -9.68 8.14
CA LEU A 79 -3.99 -9.40 8.81
C LEU A 79 -3.96 -7.98 9.38
N ALA A 80 -5.02 -7.21 9.17
CA ALA A 80 -5.14 -5.87 9.74
C ALA A 80 -6.61 -5.51 10.02
N PRO A 81 -6.88 -4.53 10.91
CA PRO A 81 -8.21 -3.97 11.07
C PRO A 81 -8.71 -3.34 9.76
N VAL A 82 -9.99 -3.57 9.47
CA VAL A 82 -10.64 -2.92 8.33
C VAL A 82 -10.93 -1.45 8.70
N PRO A 83 -10.47 -0.47 7.91
CA PRO A 83 -10.84 0.92 8.13
C PRO A 83 -12.35 1.08 8.14
N VAL A 84 -12.90 1.81 9.12
CA VAL A 84 -14.36 2.01 9.29
C VAL A 84 -15.01 2.59 8.04
N ALA A 85 -14.27 3.35 7.25
CA ALA A 85 -14.73 3.90 5.97
C ALA A 85 -14.96 2.82 4.87
N LEU A 86 -14.41 1.61 5.03
CA LEU A 86 -14.51 0.53 4.05
C LEU A 86 -15.51 -0.55 4.43
N ALA A 87 -15.75 -0.77 5.73
CA ALA A 87 -16.73 -1.74 6.21
C ALA A 87 -17.04 -1.53 7.71
N SER A 88 -18.03 -2.26 8.24
CA SER A 88 -18.55 -2.15 9.59
C SER A 88 -17.58 -2.60 10.71
N GLY A 89 -16.29 -2.60 10.47
CA GLY A 89 -15.25 -2.97 11.46
C GLY A 89 -14.81 -4.43 11.34
N GLY A 90 -14.03 -4.90 12.33
CA GLY A 90 -13.43 -6.23 12.30
C GLY A 90 -12.04 -6.26 11.69
N ARG A 91 -11.52 -7.47 11.44
CA ARG A 91 -10.23 -7.70 10.80
C ARG A 91 -10.43 -8.37 9.45
N ALA A 92 -9.54 -8.06 8.53
CA ALA A 92 -9.49 -8.70 7.23
C ALA A 92 -8.05 -9.09 6.89
N ARG A 93 -7.93 -10.13 6.11
CA ARG A 93 -6.69 -10.50 5.46
C ARG A 93 -6.55 -9.65 4.21
N PHE A 94 -5.44 -8.95 4.12
CA PHE A 94 -5.07 -8.14 2.98
C PHE A 94 -3.93 -8.81 2.22
N LYS A 95 -4.04 -8.75 0.90
CA LYS A 95 -2.97 -9.16 -0.02
C LYS A 95 -2.62 -7.99 -0.91
N LEU A 96 -1.43 -7.44 -0.72
CA LEU A 96 -0.81 -6.50 -1.64
C LEU A 96 -0.01 -7.30 -2.66
N ALA A 97 -0.26 -7.12 -3.94
CA ALA A 97 0.42 -7.87 -4.99
C ALA A 97 0.88 -6.94 -6.13
N ILE A 98 2.04 -7.25 -6.67
CA ILE A 98 2.58 -6.62 -7.88
C ILE A 98 2.28 -7.58 -9.03
N GLU A 99 1.35 -7.18 -9.88
CA GLU A 99 0.87 -8.01 -10.99
C GLU A 99 1.41 -7.49 -12.31
N ARG A 100 2.09 -8.34 -13.03
CA ARG A 100 2.61 -7.99 -14.36
C ARG A 100 1.49 -7.79 -15.36
N ARG A 101 1.58 -6.70 -16.13
CA ARG A 101 0.64 -6.41 -17.20
C ARG A 101 1.40 -5.84 -18.41
N GLY A 102 1.59 -6.67 -19.45
CA GLY A 102 2.42 -6.30 -20.60
C GLY A 102 3.86 -5.99 -20.15
N ASP A 103 4.38 -4.84 -20.58
CA ASP A 103 5.73 -4.37 -20.25
C ASP A 103 5.84 -3.70 -18.86
N GLY A 104 4.73 -3.55 -18.14
CA GLY A 104 4.67 -2.92 -16.82
C GLY A 104 4.05 -3.83 -15.77
N ALA A 105 3.60 -3.21 -14.70
CA ALA A 105 2.90 -3.87 -13.60
C ALA A 105 1.82 -2.97 -13.01
N ASP A 106 0.92 -3.59 -12.26
CA ASP A 106 -0.07 -2.92 -11.42
C ASP A 106 0.17 -3.30 -9.95
N LEU A 107 0.02 -2.33 -9.05
CA LEU A 107 -0.02 -2.58 -7.61
C LEU A 107 -1.48 -2.79 -7.21
N VAL A 108 -1.81 -3.99 -6.77
CA VAL A 108 -3.18 -4.42 -6.48
C VAL A 108 -3.31 -4.76 -5.00
N LEU A 109 -4.40 -4.33 -4.38
CA LEU A 109 -4.79 -4.71 -3.03
C LEU A 109 -6.06 -5.53 -3.10
N ALA A 110 -6.00 -6.75 -2.59
CA ALA A 110 -7.15 -7.61 -2.35
C ALA A 110 -7.42 -7.73 -0.86
N SER A 111 -8.68 -7.93 -0.47
CA SER A 111 -9.05 -8.14 0.92
C SER A 111 -10.12 -9.21 1.05
N ARG A 112 -10.09 -9.97 2.16
CA ARG A 112 -11.12 -10.94 2.56
C ARG A 112 -11.32 -10.88 4.06
N PRO A 113 -12.53 -11.17 4.59
CA PRO A 113 -12.76 -11.24 6.02
C PRO A 113 -11.87 -12.31 6.66
N GLU A 114 -11.40 -12.05 7.89
CA GLU A 114 -10.62 -13.03 8.66
C GLU A 114 -11.39 -14.34 8.89
N LEU A 115 -12.68 -14.23 9.18
CA LEU A 115 -13.54 -15.36 9.53
C LEU A 115 -14.24 -16.01 8.32
N ALA A 116 -13.91 -15.64 7.09
CA ALA A 116 -14.46 -16.33 5.92
C ALA A 116 -13.91 -17.76 5.88
N ALA A 117 -14.73 -18.71 6.32
CA ALA A 117 -14.41 -20.13 6.33
C ALA A 117 -14.72 -20.76 4.97
N GLY A 118 -13.82 -21.65 4.51
CA GLY A 118 -14.00 -22.50 3.34
C GLY A 118 -13.46 -21.94 2.03
N ASP A 119 -13.51 -22.76 0.99
CA ASP A 119 -13.10 -22.45 -0.39
C ASP A 119 -13.89 -21.31 -1.03
N ALA A 120 -15.00 -20.92 -0.42
CA ALA A 120 -15.79 -19.73 -0.74
C ALA A 120 -15.19 -18.45 -0.14
N ALA A 121 -13.88 -18.40 0.14
CA ALA A 121 -13.17 -17.19 0.55
C ALA A 121 -13.13 -16.20 -0.62
N THR A 122 -14.32 -15.76 -1.03
CA THR A 122 -14.53 -14.75 -2.06
C THR A 122 -13.75 -13.51 -1.65
N GLU A 123 -12.83 -13.08 -2.49
CA GLU A 123 -12.20 -11.76 -2.33
C GLU A 123 -13.33 -10.74 -2.22
N LEU A 124 -13.51 -10.13 -1.02
CA LEU A 124 -14.54 -9.12 -0.81
C LEU A 124 -14.30 -7.89 -1.68
N SER A 125 -13.05 -7.61 -1.91
CA SER A 125 -12.65 -6.43 -2.65
C SER A 125 -11.26 -6.66 -3.27
N ARG A 126 -11.17 -6.37 -4.54
CA ARG A 126 -9.91 -6.28 -5.28
C ARG A 126 -9.83 -4.91 -5.94
N LYS A 127 -8.81 -4.14 -5.63
CA LYS A 127 -8.65 -2.78 -6.14
C LYS A 127 -7.22 -2.55 -6.64
N THR A 128 -7.10 -2.06 -7.86
CA THR A 128 -5.83 -1.55 -8.37
C THR A 128 -5.54 -0.21 -7.69
N LEU A 129 -4.45 -0.15 -6.93
CA LEU A 129 -3.99 1.06 -6.25
C LEU A 129 -3.19 1.95 -7.17
N LEU A 130 -2.27 1.36 -7.93
CA LEU A 130 -1.46 2.03 -8.94
C LEU A 130 -1.43 1.17 -10.19
N ALA A 131 -1.86 1.74 -11.31
CA ALA A 131 -1.79 1.09 -12.61
C ALA A 131 -0.58 1.58 -13.38
N THR A 132 -0.10 0.76 -14.33
CA THR A 132 0.94 1.12 -15.30
C THR A 132 2.22 1.63 -14.62
N ILE A 133 2.73 0.89 -13.65
CA ILE A 133 4.05 1.13 -13.05
C ILE A 133 5.12 0.38 -13.87
N GLU A 134 6.32 0.93 -13.95
CA GLU A 134 7.46 0.27 -14.61
C GLU A 134 7.91 -0.93 -13.78
N SER A 135 8.09 -0.72 -12.47
CA SER A 135 8.44 -1.79 -11.54
C SER A 135 8.03 -1.44 -10.11
N ALA A 136 7.85 -2.46 -9.29
CA ALA A 136 7.76 -2.31 -7.84
C ALA A 136 8.48 -3.44 -7.13
N GLU A 137 8.87 -3.19 -5.89
CA GLU A 137 9.58 -4.13 -5.05
C GLU A 137 9.21 -3.94 -3.59
N LEU A 138 8.99 -5.05 -2.90
CA LEU A 138 8.79 -5.11 -1.46
C LEU A 138 10.04 -5.65 -0.78
N SER A 139 10.41 -5.10 0.36
CA SER A 139 11.51 -5.61 1.19
C SER A 139 11.20 -5.43 2.67
N TYR A 140 11.81 -6.26 3.49
CA TYR A 140 11.49 -6.43 4.91
C TYR A 140 12.76 -6.30 5.74
N PHE A 141 12.76 -5.46 6.76
CA PHE A 141 13.89 -5.30 7.67
C PHE A 141 13.59 -5.93 9.02
N GLY A 142 14.52 -6.68 9.53
CA GLY A 142 14.42 -7.27 10.85
C GLY A 142 15.31 -8.50 11.01
N ALA A 143 15.27 -9.10 12.18
CA ALA A 143 15.82 -10.41 12.46
C ALA A 143 14.74 -11.46 12.19
N ALA A 144 14.85 -12.23 11.11
CA ALA A 144 13.87 -13.27 10.77
C ALA A 144 13.87 -14.42 11.79
N ARG A 145 14.98 -14.58 12.53
CA ARG A 145 15.16 -15.53 13.63
C ARG A 145 15.89 -14.82 14.77
N SER A 146 15.65 -15.23 16.00
CA SER A 146 16.23 -14.62 17.19
C SER A 146 17.77 -14.66 17.28
N ASP A 147 18.39 -15.60 16.56
CA ASP A 147 19.84 -15.78 16.46
C ASP A 147 20.50 -14.94 15.35
N GLN A 148 19.74 -14.17 14.58
CA GLN A 148 20.25 -13.42 13.44
C GLN A 148 20.25 -11.91 13.70
N ALA A 149 21.24 -11.22 13.15
CA ALA A 149 21.26 -9.77 13.12
C ALA A 149 20.16 -9.22 12.19
N ALA A 150 19.55 -8.09 12.56
CA ALA A 150 18.57 -7.41 11.75
C ALA A 150 19.19 -6.92 10.43
N ARG A 151 18.57 -7.27 9.31
CA ARG A 151 18.97 -6.87 7.95
C ARG A 151 17.79 -6.78 7.02
N TRP A 152 17.99 -6.30 5.81
CA TRP A 152 16.98 -6.32 4.76
C TRP A 152 16.88 -7.71 4.12
N HIS A 153 15.65 -8.15 3.87
CA HIS A 153 15.29 -9.42 3.24
C HIS A 153 14.27 -9.18 2.12
N ASP A 154 14.36 -9.95 1.05
CA ASP A 154 13.38 -9.94 -0.04
C ASP A 154 12.18 -10.87 0.25
N ARG A 155 12.29 -11.65 1.32
CA ARG A 155 11.23 -12.56 1.77
C ARG A 155 11.11 -12.55 3.28
N TRP A 156 9.88 -12.56 3.76
CA TRP A 156 9.56 -12.69 5.18
C TRP A 156 8.43 -13.70 5.34
N SER A 157 8.72 -14.90 5.83
CA SER A 157 7.73 -15.96 6.02
C SER A 157 8.18 -16.93 7.11
N GLY A 158 7.23 -17.47 7.86
CA GLY A 158 7.50 -18.43 8.93
C GLY A 158 8.26 -17.84 10.12
N ALA A 159 8.37 -16.53 10.23
CA ALA A 159 9.00 -15.86 11.35
C ALA A 159 8.08 -15.84 12.57
N LEU A 160 8.69 -15.74 13.77
CA LEU A 160 7.97 -15.62 15.04
C LEU A 160 7.45 -14.20 15.28
N THR A 161 7.99 -13.21 14.59
CA THR A 161 7.67 -11.79 14.74
C THR A 161 7.38 -11.14 13.39
N LEU A 162 6.69 -10.02 13.41
CA LEU A 162 6.58 -9.14 12.24
C LEU A 162 7.95 -8.54 11.91
N PRO A 163 8.18 -8.14 10.65
CA PRO A 163 9.37 -7.34 10.33
C PRO A 163 9.30 -5.98 11.04
N THR A 164 10.45 -5.46 11.43
CA THR A 164 10.55 -4.12 12.05
C THR A 164 10.15 -3.02 11.06
N LEU A 165 10.53 -3.18 9.77
CA LEU A 165 10.16 -2.27 8.70
C LEU A 165 9.75 -3.05 7.45
N VAL A 166 8.76 -2.51 6.75
CA VAL A 166 8.37 -2.93 5.39
C VAL A 166 8.63 -1.76 4.46
N ARG A 167 9.37 -2.00 3.38
CA ARG A 167 9.67 -0.98 2.38
C ARG A 167 8.99 -1.33 1.06
N ILE A 168 8.37 -0.33 0.46
CA ILE A 168 7.68 -0.42 -0.83
C ILE A 168 8.32 0.62 -1.75
N ARG A 169 9.01 0.14 -2.77
CA ARG A 169 9.57 0.95 -3.85
C ARG A 169 8.69 0.80 -5.07
N VAL A 170 8.37 1.91 -5.71
CA VAL A 170 7.67 1.93 -6.99
C VAL A 170 8.43 2.84 -7.93
N ARG A 171 8.58 2.39 -9.16
CA ARG A 171 9.16 3.18 -10.25
C ARG A 171 8.13 3.36 -11.34
N PHE A 172 7.99 4.57 -11.80
CA PHE A 172 7.20 4.91 -12.97
C PHE A 172 8.12 5.11 -14.18
N ALA A 173 7.58 4.93 -15.38
CA ALA A 173 8.30 5.24 -16.61
C ALA A 173 8.76 6.71 -16.62
N ARG A 174 9.88 7.00 -17.29
CA ARG A 174 10.44 8.38 -17.32
C ARG A 174 9.48 9.43 -17.87
N SER A 175 8.54 9.03 -18.72
CA SER A 175 7.49 9.90 -19.27
C SER A 175 6.32 10.13 -18.32
N ASP A 176 6.24 9.38 -17.22
CA ASP A 176 5.16 9.48 -16.26
C ASP A 176 5.45 10.58 -15.23
N PRO A 177 4.55 11.55 -15.04
CA PRO A 177 4.77 12.63 -14.07
C PRO A 177 4.57 12.22 -12.62
N ARG A 178 4.06 11.00 -12.35
CA ARG A 178 3.85 10.51 -10.99
C ARG A 178 5.17 10.32 -10.25
N LEU A 179 5.18 10.66 -8.98
CA LEU A 179 6.32 10.48 -8.10
C LEU A 179 5.95 9.53 -6.96
N TRP A 180 6.87 8.64 -6.62
CA TRP A 180 6.74 7.76 -5.48
C TRP A 180 8.03 7.80 -4.66
N PRO A 181 8.09 8.59 -3.59
CA PRO A 181 9.17 8.49 -2.61
C PRO A 181 9.17 7.09 -1.98
N ASP A 182 10.35 6.56 -1.66
CA ASP A 182 10.46 5.26 -0.98
C ASP A 182 9.58 5.24 0.28
N LEU A 183 8.62 4.34 0.30
CA LEU A 183 7.69 4.19 1.41
C LEU A 183 8.24 3.14 2.38
N THR A 184 8.64 3.58 3.57
CA THR A 184 9.03 2.68 4.66
C THR A 184 8.01 2.77 5.80
N ILE A 185 7.52 1.62 6.26
CA ILE A 185 6.45 1.50 7.23
C ILE A 185 6.91 0.59 8.37
N ALA A 186 6.75 1.05 9.61
CA ALA A 186 6.95 0.23 10.81
C ALA A 186 5.60 -0.34 11.27
N PRO A 187 5.39 -1.65 11.30
CA PRO A 187 4.28 -2.25 12.03
C PRO A 187 4.34 -1.84 13.50
N ARG A 188 3.20 -1.42 14.05
CA ARG A 188 3.16 -0.86 15.42
C ARG A 188 3.01 -1.93 16.50
N ILE A 189 2.48 -3.09 16.13
CA ILE A 189 2.26 -4.21 17.05
C ILE A 189 3.43 -5.16 16.87
N THR A 190 4.33 -5.19 17.83
CA THR A 190 5.54 -6.04 17.84
C THR A 190 5.41 -7.12 18.90
N ALA A 191 4.25 -7.78 18.98
CA ALA A 191 4.06 -8.84 19.94
C ALA A 191 5.06 -9.97 19.66
N ASP A 192 5.81 -10.37 20.68
CA ASP A 192 6.62 -11.57 20.64
C ASP A 192 5.70 -12.77 20.89
N VAL A 193 5.46 -13.54 19.85
CA VAL A 193 4.56 -14.72 19.91
C VAL A 193 5.14 -15.89 20.71
N SER A 194 6.43 -15.87 20.98
CA SER A 194 7.07 -16.83 21.89
C SER A 194 6.93 -16.44 23.37
N CYS A 195 6.36 -15.27 23.63
CA CYS A 195 6.18 -14.73 24.96
C CYS A 195 4.81 -15.12 25.52
N GLU A 196 4.77 -16.05 26.42
CA GLU A 196 3.65 -16.22 27.35
C GLU A 196 3.85 -15.27 28.54
N TYR A 197 3.08 -14.18 28.56
CA TYR A 197 3.19 -13.17 29.62
C TYR A 197 2.62 -13.72 30.93
N ASP A 198 3.47 -13.85 31.94
CA ASP A 198 3.06 -14.20 33.30
C ASP A 198 2.73 -12.92 34.10
N PRO A 199 1.45 -12.67 34.44
CA PRO A 199 1.06 -11.45 35.14
C PRO A 199 1.60 -11.32 36.54
N LEU A 200 2.02 -12.43 37.18
CA LEU A 200 2.57 -12.45 38.53
C LEU A 200 4.04 -12.03 38.54
N THR A 201 4.82 -12.58 37.66
CA THR A 201 6.26 -12.27 37.55
C THR A 201 6.54 -11.10 36.66
N LYS A 202 5.57 -10.65 35.85
CA LYS A 202 5.69 -9.62 34.82
C LYS A 202 6.77 -9.93 33.77
N LEU A 203 7.10 -11.19 33.61
CA LEU A 203 8.11 -11.68 32.68
C LEU A 203 7.46 -12.54 31.58
N CYS A 204 8.12 -12.61 30.41
CA CYS A 204 7.77 -13.55 29.37
C CYS A 204 8.38 -14.93 29.70
N ARG A 205 7.55 -15.98 29.78
CA ARG A 205 8.01 -17.37 29.77
C ARG A 205 8.13 -17.83 28.32
N GLY A 206 9.21 -18.53 27.97
CA GLY A 206 9.40 -19.10 26.63
C GLY A 206 10.64 -18.58 25.87
N ARG A 207 11.56 -17.95 26.59
CA ARG A 207 12.93 -17.69 26.08
C ARG A 207 13.91 -18.69 26.66
#